data_e3f93e7a93dbae10a8815e21a1760095
#
_entry.id   e3f93e7a93dbae10a8815e21a1760095
#
_cell.length_a   1.000
_cell.length_b   1.000
_cell.length_c   1.000
_cell.angle_alpha   90.00
_cell.angle_beta   90.00
_cell.angle_gamma   90.00
#
_symmetry.space_group_name_H-M   'P 1'
#
loop_
_entity.id
_entity.type
_entity.pdbx_description
1 polymer ?
#
loop_
_entity_poly.entity_id
_entity_poly.type
_entity_poly.pdbx_seq_one_letter_code
_entity_poly.pdbx_strand_id
1 'polypeptide(L)'
;MNKPVKPIHVILADDHTLVRAGIRALLEKLPDMRVVGEAGDGREVLNLVKAQHPDVVLMDIAMPGLNGLEAAELMVRDFPDVRIIILSMHNNEEYVLRALKAGVSGYLLKKSATAELETALHRVVHGEIYLSREIKFSKNFPLQGIVGRKSALEQLTGRQREVLQLIAEGRNTKTIGEILKVSPKTVEYHRMKLMAGLNVHDIPGLVRFALRVGLIPEEKLAAC
;
A
#
# COMPACT_ATOMS: atom_id res chain seq x y z
N MET A 1 -26.62 29.94 -9.98
CA MET A 1 -25.32 29.72 -10.63
C MET A 1 -24.49 28.87 -9.69
N ASN A 2 -24.35 27.58 -10.01
CA ASN A 2 -23.48 26.69 -9.22
C ASN A 2 -22.03 27.17 -9.40
N LYS A 3 -21.33 27.44 -8.28
CA LYS A 3 -19.87 27.62 -8.31
C LYS A 3 -19.26 26.36 -8.94
N PRO A 4 -18.28 26.51 -9.86
CA PRO A 4 -17.58 25.35 -10.38
C PRO A 4 -16.95 24.61 -9.20
N VAL A 5 -17.35 23.37 -9.00
CA VAL A 5 -16.74 22.50 -7.99
C VAL A 5 -15.32 22.24 -8.45
N LYS A 6 -14.32 22.56 -7.63
CA LYS A 6 -12.92 22.27 -7.95
C LYS A 6 -12.79 20.75 -8.10
N PRO A 7 -12.28 20.24 -9.22
CA PRO A 7 -12.14 18.82 -9.41
C PRO A 7 -11.17 18.22 -8.38
N ILE A 8 -11.51 17.05 -7.87
CA ILE A 8 -10.67 16.24 -6.97
C ILE A 8 -9.60 15.58 -7.83
N HIS A 9 -8.35 15.86 -7.55
CA HIS A 9 -7.20 15.27 -8.23
C HIS A 9 -6.83 13.93 -7.64
N VAL A 10 -6.83 12.87 -8.45
CA VAL A 10 -6.60 11.50 -8.03
C VAL A 10 -5.36 10.94 -8.72
N ILE A 11 -4.46 10.31 -7.98
CA ILE A 11 -3.41 9.44 -8.50
C ILE A 11 -3.85 7.99 -8.33
N LEU A 12 -3.63 7.17 -9.38
CA LEU A 12 -3.87 5.73 -9.38
C LEU A 12 -2.56 4.98 -9.28
N ALA A 13 -2.45 4.07 -8.32
CA ALA A 13 -1.28 3.24 -8.13
C ALA A 13 -1.67 1.76 -8.04
N ASP A 14 -1.35 0.99 -9.07
CA ASP A 14 -1.61 -0.44 -9.17
C ASP A 14 -0.65 -1.04 -10.21
N ASP A 15 0.02 -2.14 -9.94
CA ASP A 15 0.93 -2.76 -10.90
C ASP A 15 0.17 -3.56 -11.98
N HIS A 16 -1.14 -3.81 -11.78
CA HIS A 16 -2.00 -4.48 -12.74
C HIS A 16 -2.63 -3.47 -13.72
N THR A 17 -2.10 -3.41 -14.93
CA THR A 17 -2.51 -2.43 -15.97
C THR A 17 -4.02 -2.47 -16.25
N LEU A 18 -4.62 -3.68 -16.28
CA LEU A 18 -6.05 -3.84 -16.56
C LEU A 18 -6.92 -3.29 -15.41
N VAL A 19 -6.52 -3.56 -14.16
CA VAL A 19 -7.23 -3.04 -12.97
C VAL A 19 -7.15 -1.52 -12.96
N ARG A 20 -5.96 -0.98 -13.17
CA ARG A 20 -5.71 0.47 -13.22
C ARG A 20 -6.56 1.14 -14.32
N ALA A 21 -6.59 0.58 -15.52
CA ALA A 21 -7.43 1.07 -16.61
C ALA A 21 -8.94 1.01 -16.27
N GLY A 22 -9.38 -0.06 -15.61
CA GLY A 22 -10.76 -0.21 -15.15
C GLY A 22 -11.14 0.85 -14.11
N ILE A 23 -10.31 1.08 -13.09
CA ILE A 23 -10.52 2.12 -12.07
C ILE A 23 -10.52 3.51 -12.72
N ARG A 24 -9.58 3.78 -13.64
CA ARG A 24 -9.54 5.03 -14.40
C ARG A 24 -10.85 5.28 -15.13
N ALA A 25 -11.36 4.28 -15.88
CA ALA A 25 -12.62 4.40 -16.60
C ALA A 25 -13.83 4.65 -15.68
N LEU A 26 -13.81 4.18 -14.43
CA LEU A 26 -14.82 4.51 -13.43
C LEU A 26 -14.71 5.97 -12.98
N LEU A 27 -13.51 6.46 -12.72
CA LEU A 27 -13.27 7.85 -12.30
C LEU A 27 -13.63 8.85 -13.38
N GLU A 28 -13.34 8.55 -14.66
CA GLU A 28 -13.65 9.43 -15.80
C GLU A 28 -15.16 9.61 -16.02
N LYS A 29 -16.02 8.76 -15.43
CA LYS A 29 -17.47 8.95 -15.43
C LYS A 29 -17.95 9.94 -14.36
N LEU A 30 -17.10 10.27 -13.39
CA LEU A 30 -17.43 11.19 -12.30
C LEU A 30 -16.97 12.60 -12.68
N PRO A 31 -17.90 13.58 -12.82
CA PRO A 31 -17.60 14.89 -13.39
C PRO A 31 -16.69 15.76 -12.51
N ASP A 32 -16.61 15.43 -11.23
CA ASP A 32 -15.80 16.13 -10.23
C ASP A 32 -14.48 15.43 -9.90
N MET A 33 -14.14 14.35 -10.62
CA MET A 33 -12.88 13.60 -10.44
C MET A 33 -11.95 13.79 -11.63
N ARG A 34 -10.65 13.88 -11.37
CA ARG A 34 -9.62 13.98 -12.40
C ARG A 34 -8.40 13.14 -12.04
N VAL A 35 -8.09 12.14 -12.86
CA VAL A 35 -6.83 11.39 -12.75
C VAL A 35 -5.69 12.27 -13.24
N VAL A 36 -4.75 12.58 -12.35
CA VAL A 36 -3.58 13.44 -12.63
C VAL A 36 -2.27 12.66 -12.74
N GLY A 37 -2.27 11.35 -12.42
CA GLY A 37 -1.12 10.50 -12.55
C GLY A 37 -1.47 9.03 -12.35
N GLU A 38 -0.62 8.16 -12.91
CA GLU A 38 -0.69 6.71 -12.75
C GLU A 38 0.70 6.17 -12.41
N ALA A 39 0.77 5.16 -11.56
CA ALA A 39 2.00 4.52 -11.12
C ALA A 39 1.84 3.00 -11.05
N GLY A 40 2.95 2.29 -11.26
CA GLY A 40 3.02 0.83 -11.12
C GLY A 40 3.80 0.36 -9.89
N ASP A 41 4.44 1.28 -9.16
CA ASP A 41 5.18 0.98 -7.93
C ASP A 41 5.12 2.13 -6.92
N GLY A 42 5.45 1.83 -5.66
CA GLY A 42 5.36 2.81 -4.57
C GLY A 42 6.34 3.98 -4.68
N ARG A 43 7.49 3.83 -5.34
CA ARG A 43 8.47 4.92 -5.51
C ARG A 43 7.99 5.91 -6.57
N GLU A 44 7.40 5.40 -7.64
CA GLU A 44 6.77 6.22 -8.67
C GLU A 44 5.62 7.05 -8.09
N VAL A 45 4.78 6.43 -7.23
CA VAL A 45 3.72 7.15 -6.50
C VAL A 45 4.27 8.33 -5.72
N LEU A 46 5.31 8.14 -4.90
CA LEU A 46 5.91 9.21 -4.10
C LEU A 46 6.41 10.38 -4.97
N ASN A 47 7.02 10.07 -6.13
CA ASN A 47 7.48 11.09 -7.08
C ASN A 47 6.30 11.85 -7.68
N LEU A 48 5.22 11.15 -8.06
CA LEU A 48 4.01 11.77 -8.61
C LEU A 48 3.29 12.64 -7.57
N VAL A 49 3.16 12.17 -6.34
CA VAL A 49 2.55 12.96 -5.23
C VAL A 49 3.30 14.27 -5.03
N LYS A 50 4.63 14.22 -5.01
CA LYS A 50 5.47 15.40 -4.89
C LYS A 50 5.31 16.39 -6.06
N ALA A 51 5.12 15.88 -7.28
CA ALA A 51 5.03 16.70 -8.49
C ALA A 51 3.62 17.24 -8.73
N GLN A 52 2.58 16.47 -8.43
CA GLN A 52 1.19 16.75 -8.82
C GLN A 52 0.33 17.27 -7.68
N HIS A 53 0.75 17.13 -6.42
CA HIS A 53 -0.01 17.52 -5.23
C HIS A 53 -1.49 17.07 -5.30
N PRO A 54 -1.78 15.75 -5.40
CA PRO A 54 -3.14 15.24 -5.53
C PRO A 54 -3.93 15.43 -4.23
N ASP A 55 -5.26 15.44 -4.35
CA ASP A 55 -6.13 15.40 -3.17
C ASP A 55 -6.23 13.98 -2.60
N VAL A 56 -6.23 12.94 -3.49
CA VAL A 56 -6.35 11.53 -3.11
C VAL A 56 -5.38 10.65 -3.91
N VAL A 57 -4.84 9.64 -3.25
CA VAL A 57 -4.13 8.51 -3.88
C VAL A 57 -4.94 7.24 -3.67
N LEU A 58 -5.36 6.59 -4.77
CA LEU A 58 -5.89 5.22 -4.77
C LEU A 58 -4.72 4.27 -4.99
N MET A 59 -4.45 3.38 -4.06
CA MET A 59 -3.20 2.62 -4.06
C MET A 59 -3.40 1.15 -3.73
N ASP A 60 -2.92 0.27 -4.61
CA ASP A 60 -2.82 -1.15 -4.32
C ASP A 60 -1.79 -1.42 -3.22
N ILE A 61 -2.00 -2.47 -2.43
CA ILE A 61 -1.02 -2.95 -1.45
C ILE A 61 0.16 -3.62 -2.14
N ALA A 62 -0.14 -4.49 -3.11
CA ALA A 62 0.80 -5.45 -3.66
C ALA A 62 1.53 -4.92 -4.88
N MET A 63 2.30 -3.85 -4.73
CA MET A 63 3.15 -3.30 -5.78
C MET A 63 4.61 -3.76 -5.65
N PRO A 64 5.36 -3.86 -6.77
CA PRO A 64 6.76 -4.24 -6.75
C PRO A 64 7.66 -3.18 -6.09
N GLY A 65 8.77 -3.61 -5.51
CA GLY A 65 9.80 -2.73 -4.95
C GLY A 65 9.42 -2.12 -3.62
N LEU A 66 8.62 -1.07 -3.61
CA LEU A 66 8.02 -0.45 -2.42
C LEU A 66 6.52 -0.72 -2.44
N ASN A 67 6.04 -1.51 -1.46
CA ASN A 67 4.62 -1.84 -1.40
C ASN A 67 3.76 -0.66 -0.97
N GLY A 68 2.44 -0.75 -1.25
CA GLY A 68 1.52 0.34 -1.00
C GLY A 68 1.39 0.76 0.46
N LEU A 69 1.49 -0.14 1.42
CA LEU A 69 1.41 0.21 2.84
C LEU A 69 2.65 0.99 3.31
N GLU A 70 3.83 0.59 2.85
CA GLU A 70 5.06 1.33 3.14
C GLU A 70 5.10 2.69 2.43
N ALA A 71 4.62 2.75 1.19
CA ALA A 71 4.44 4.01 0.48
C ALA A 71 3.45 4.93 1.23
N ALA A 72 2.34 4.37 1.74
CA ALA A 72 1.36 5.12 2.54
C ALA A 72 1.97 5.68 3.83
N GLU A 73 2.74 4.89 4.59
CA GLU A 73 3.44 5.37 5.80
C GLU A 73 4.34 6.58 5.49
N LEU A 74 5.08 6.52 4.37
CA LEU A 74 5.92 7.63 3.93
C LEU A 74 5.08 8.85 3.52
N MET A 75 3.99 8.64 2.76
CA MET A 75 3.13 9.74 2.32
C MET A 75 2.41 10.43 3.48
N VAL A 76 1.88 9.68 4.45
CA VAL A 76 1.22 10.26 5.63
C VAL A 76 2.19 11.16 6.41
N ARG A 77 3.46 10.78 6.48
CA ARG A 77 4.50 11.58 7.16
C ARG A 77 4.89 12.83 6.37
N ASP A 78 5.14 12.67 5.06
CA ASP A 78 5.77 13.69 4.23
C ASP A 78 4.75 14.59 3.49
N PHE A 79 3.50 14.12 3.33
CA PHE A 79 2.40 14.80 2.63
C PHE A 79 1.07 14.65 3.38
N PRO A 80 0.91 15.25 4.58
CA PRO A 80 -0.22 15.02 5.49
C PRO A 80 -1.59 15.48 4.93
N ASP A 81 -1.58 16.35 3.92
CA ASP A 81 -2.80 16.83 3.26
C ASP A 81 -3.36 15.85 2.23
N VAL A 82 -2.54 14.90 1.76
CA VAL A 82 -2.93 13.90 0.76
C VAL A 82 -3.69 12.78 1.44
N ARG A 83 -4.90 12.50 0.95
CA ARG A 83 -5.71 11.38 1.43
C ARG A 83 -5.31 10.10 0.71
N ILE A 84 -5.31 8.99 1.42
CA ILE A 84 -4.90 7.70 0.86
C ILE A 84 -6.04 6.69 1.05
N ILE A 85 -6.46 6.06 -0.06
CA ILE A 85 -7.37 4.93 -0.04
C ILE A 85 -6.60 3.71 -0.56
N ILE A 86 -6.50 2.68 0.27
CA ILE A 86 -5.95 1.40 -0.15
C ILE A 86 -6.99 0.65 -0.98
N LEU A 87 -6.57 0.15 -2.14
CA LEU A 87 -7.32 -0.81 -2.97
C LEU A 87 -6.74 -2.20 -2.73
N SER A 88 -7.58 -3.20 -2.39
CA SER A 88 -7.07 -4.53 -2.09
C SER A 88 -8.05 -5.63 -2.48
N MET A 89 -7.53 -6.81 -2.81
CA MET A 89 -8.31 -8.04 -2.93
C MET A 89 -8.61 -8.68 -1.55
N HIS A 90 -7.87 -8.30 -0.51
CA HIS A 90 -7.93 -8.91 0.82
C HIS A 90 -8.95 -8.19 1.72
N ASN A 91 -9.83 -8.96 2.35
CA ASN A 91 -10.85 -8.47 3.27
C ASN A 91 -10.57 -8.84 4.74
N ASN A 92 -9.38 -9.36 5.04
CA ASN A 92 -9.06 -9.77 6.41
C ASN A 92 -8.67 -8.58 7.30
N GLU A 93 -8.96 -8.71 8.59
CA GLU A 93 -8.78 -7.67 9.59
C GLU A 93 -7.33 -7.19 9.73
N GLU A 94 -6.35 -8.06 9.51
CA GLU A 94 -4.94 -7.74 9.69
C GLU A 94 -4.46 -6.69 8.67
N TYR A 95 -4.86 -6.85 7.40
CA TYR A 95 -4.54 -5.87 6.35
C TYR A 95 -5.20 -4.52 6.60
N VAL A 96 -6.49 -4.55 6.98
CA VAL A 96 -7.24 -3.33 7.30
C VAL A 96 -6.61 -2.60 8.49
N LEU A 97 -6.27 -3.36 9.54
CA LEU A 97 -5.64 -2.80 10.73
C LEU A 97 -4.27 -2.18 10.42
N ARG A 98 -3.47 -2.83 9.58
CA ARG A 98 -2.17 -2.29 9.14
C ARG A 98 -2.34 -1.01 8.35
N ALA A 99 -3.29 -0.96 7.40
CA ALA A 99 -3.59 0.22 6.62
C ALA A 99 -4.02 1.40 7.53
N LEU A 100 -4.94 1.16 8.46
CA LEU A 100 -5.39 2.19 9.40
C LEU A 100 -4.25 2.68 10.31
N LYS A 101 -3.38 1.79 10.77
CA LYS A 101 -2.18 2.16 11.56
C LYS A 101 -1.17 2.96 10.75
N ALA A 102 -1.05 2.71 9.44
CA ALA A 102 -0.26 3.52 8.54
C ALA A 102 -0.84 4.92 8.32
N GLY A 103 -2.05 5.20 8.83
CA GLY A 103 -2.70 6.50 8.74
C GLY A 103 -3.49 6.72 7.45
N VAL A 104 -3.86 5.65 6.71
CA VAL A 104 -4.67 5.81 5.51
C VAL A 104 -6.09 6.25 5.84
N SER A 105 -6.69 7.00 4.92
CA SER A 105 -8.05 7.54 5.06
C SER A 105 -9.13 6.56 4.59
N GLY A 106 -8.77 5.48 3.88
CA GLY A 106 -9.75 4.49 3.43
C GLY A 106 -9.15 3.14 3.06
N TYR A 107 -10.01 2.11 3.09
CA TYR A 107 -9.71 0.77 2.61
C TYR A 107 -10.89 0.26 1.77
N LEU A 108 -10.66 0.07 0.48
CA LEU A 108 -11.66 -0.32 -0.50
C LEU A 108 -11.30 -1.66 -1.12
N LEU A 109 -12.24 -2.59 -1.13
CA LEU A 109 -12.04 -3.87 -1.82
C LEU A 109 -12.14 -3.67 -3.33
N LYS A 110 -11.18 -4.19 -4.10
CA LYS A 110 -11.15 -4.06 -5.57
C LYS A 110 -12.46 -4.59 -6.21
N LYS A 111 -13.04 -5.68 -5.68
CA LYS A 111 -14.32 -6.22 -6.15
C LYS A 111 -15.52 -5.31 -5.89
N SER A 112 -15.46 -4.44 -4.90
CA SER A 112 -16.51 -3.49 -4.55
C SER A 112 -16.31 -2.12 -5.19
N ALA A 113 -15.20 -1.89 -5.89
CA ALA A 113 -14.83 -0.58 -6.42
C ALA A 113 -15.93 0.03 -7.31
N THR A 114 -16.54 -0.75 -8.19
CA THR A 114 -17.62 -0.26 -9.07
C THR A 114 -18.80 0.36 -8.31
N ALA A 115 -19.13 -0.16 -7.13
CA ALA A 115 -20.29 0.28 -6.34
C ALA A 115 -19.92 1.31 -5.26
N GLU A 116 -18.68 1.35 -4.82
CA GLU A 116 -18.28 2.06 -3.61
C GLU A 116 -17.26 3.19 -3.85
N LEU A 117 -16.59 3.24 -5.01
CA LEU A 117 -15.48 4.16 -5.29
C LEU A 117 -15.87 5.63 -5.14
N GLU A 118 -16.97 6.04 -5.75
CA GLU A 118 -17.47 7.42 -5.67
C GLU A 118 -17.73 7.84 -4.21
N THR A 119 -18.48 7.01 -3.49
CA THR A 119 -18.79 7.27 -2.06
C THR A 119 -17.52 7.33 -1.22
N ALA A 120 -16.57 6.42 -1.46
CA ALA A 120 -15.31 6.37 -0.73
C ALA A 120 -14.49 7.65 -0.93
N LEU A 121 -14.35 8.10 -2.18
CA LEU A 121 -13.60 9.31 -2.52
C LEU A 121 -14.22 10.56 -1.88
N HIS A 122 -15.52 10.75 -2.03
CA HIS A 122 -16.20 11.91 -1.42
C HIS A 122 -16.03 11.95 0.09
N ARG A 123 -16.25 10.82 0.79
CA ARG A 123 -16.12 10.77 2.24
C ARG A 123 -14.69 11.07 2.71
N VAL A 124 -13.71 10.48 2.03
CA VAL A 124 -12.29 10.63 2.40
C VAL A 124 -11.80 12.06 2.18
N VAL A 125 -12.21 12.72 1.10
CA VAL A 125 -11.87 14.14 0.85
C VAL A 125 -12.44 15.05 1.94
N HIS A 126 -13.60 14.70 2.49
CA HIS A 126 -14.20 15.43 3.62
C HIS A 126 -13.61 15.05 4.98
N GLY A 127 -12.55 14.23 5.00
CA GLY A 127 -11.83 13.85 6.23
C GLY A 127 -12.43 12.68 7.00
N GLU A 128 -13.40 11.97 6.41
CA GLU A 128 -13.96 10.77 6.99
C GLU A 128 -13.09 9.54 6.63
N ILE A 129 -13.08 8.53 7.50
CA ILE A 129 -12.49 7.23 7.18
C ILE A 129 -13.54 6.40 6.45
N TYR A 130 -13.14 5.76 5.33
CA TYR A 130 -13.99 4.87 4.58
C TYR A 130 -13.47 3.43 4.60
N LEU A 131 -14.33 2.48 4.94
CA LEU A 131 -14.03 1.05 4.86
C LEU A 131 -15.12 0.36 4.03
N SER A 132 -14.74 -0.52 3.11
CA SER A 132 -15.70 -1.29 2.30
C SER A 132 -16.69 -2.05 3.18
N ARG A 133 -17.94 -2.06 2.77
CA ARG A 133 -19.07 -2.65 3.54
C ARG A 133 -18.91 -4.14 3.82
N GLU A 134 -18.17 -4.86 2.97
CA GLU A 134 -17.92 -6.29 3.14
C GLU A 134 -16.84 -6.63 4.17
N ILE A 135 -16.09 -5.63 4.67
CA ILE A 135 -15.11 -5.84 5.72
C ILE A 135 -15.85 -6.12 7.03
N LYS A 136 -15.68 -7.32 7.53
CA LYS A 136 -16.26 -7.75 8.80
C LYS A 136 -15.18 -7.73 9.87
N PHE A 137 -15.49 -7.13 10.98
CA PHE A 137 -14.60 -7.09 12.15
C PHE A 137 -15.07 -8.11 13.18
N SER A 138 -14.12 -8.80 13.81
CA SER A 138 -14.40 -9.60 14.99
C SER A 138 -14.85 -8.70 16.16
N LYS A 139 -15.58 -9.28 17.13
CA LYS A 139 -16.03 -8.53 18.33
C LYS A 139 -14.87 -7.91 19.12
N ASN A 140 -13.66 -8.39 18.92
CA ASN A 140 -12.45 -7.93 19.60
C ASN A 140 -11.58 -7.04 18.70
N PHE A 141 -12.10 -6.56 17.55
CA PHE A 141 -11.33 -5.67 16.69
C PHE A 141 -11.06 -4.34 17.41
N PRO A 142 -9.80 -3.95 17.57
CA PRO A 142 -9.42 -2.80 18.40
C PRO A 142 -9.63 -1.48 17.62
N LEU A 143 -10.89 -1.08 17.39
CA LEU A 143 -11.18 0.26 16.88
C LEU A 143 -10.80 1.35 17.91
N GLN A 144 -10.86 1.02 19.22
CA GLN A 144 -10.37 1.87 20.30
C GLN A 144 -8.99 1.35 20.75
N GLY A 145 -7.93 1.94 20.25
CA GLY A 145 -6.57 1.61 20.68
C GLY A 145 -5.71 1.00 19.57
N ILE A 146 -5.59 1.67 18.45
CA ILE A 146 -4.59 1.38 17.40
C ILE A 146 -3.15 1.60 17.91
N VAL A 147 -2.98 1.80 19.23
CA VAL A 147 -1.68 1.94 19.89
C VAL A 147 -1.51 0.78 20.88
N GLY A 148 -0.66 -0.23 20.55
CA GLY A 148 -0.26 -1.09 21.64
C GLY A 148 0.32 -2.47 21.39
N ARG A 149 0.35 -3.05 20.18
CA ARG A 149 1.24 -4.19 19.91
C ARG A 149 1.83 -4.04 18.51
N LYS A 150 3.12 -3.70 18.46
CA LYS A 150 3.88 -3.73 17.20
C LYS A 150 3.81 -5.13 16.64
N SER A 151 3.25 -5.29 15.42
CA SER A 151 3.34 -6.56 14.69
C SER A 151 4.82 -6.92 14.48
N ALA A 152 5.13 -8.19 14.24
CA ALA A 152 6.50 -8.59 13.95
C ALA A 152 7.10 -7.79 12.76
N LEU A 153 6.26 -7.36 11.82
CA LEU A 153 6.65 -6.49 10.71
C LEU A 153 6.93 -5.04 11.16
N GLU A 154 6.16 -4.51 12.11
CA GLU A 154 6.37 -3.16 12.68
C GLU A 154 7.64 -3.05 13.52
N GLN A 155 8.19 -4.18 13.97
CA GLN A 155 9.50 -4.24 14.64
C GLN A 155 10.67 -4.10 13.66
N LEU A 156 10.43 -4.32 12.36
CA LEU A 156 11.44 -4.13 11.33
C LEU A 156 11.56 -2.64 10.96
N THR A 157 12.79 -2.20 10.73
CA THR A 157 13.01 -0.87 10.14
C THR A 157 12.46 -0.82 8.71
N GLY A 158 12.10 0.35 8.19
CA GLY A 158 11.66 0.52 6.80
C GLY A 158 12.65 -0.12 5.81
N ARG A 159 13.97 0.04 6.05
CA ARG A 159 15.00 -0.58 5.22
C ARG A 159 14.99 -2.11 5.26
N GLN A 160 14.73 -2.68 6.42
CA GLN A 160 14.59 -4.13 6.56
C GLN A 160 13.33 -4.66 5.83
N ARG A 161 12.23 -3.91 5.87
CA ARG A 161 11.00 -4.26 5.13
C ARG A 161 11.23 -4.25 3.62
N GLU A 162 11.89 -3.21 3.07
CA GLU A 162 12.26 -3.14 1.65
C GLU A 162 13.13 -4.35 1.22
N VAL A 163 14.15 -4.68 2.02
CA VAL A 163 15.00 -5.84 1.75
C VAL A 163 14.20 -7.15 1.80
N LEU A 164 13.34 -7.31 2.81
CA LEU A 164 12.48 -8.50 2.96
C LEU A 164 11.54 -8.66 1.75
N GLN A 165 10.92 -7.58 1.31
CA GLN A 165 10.04 -7.60 0.13
C GLN A 165 10.80 -8.03 -1.13
N LEU A 166 11.94 -7.41 -1.42
CA LEU A 166 12.74 -7.74 -2.60
C LEU A 166 13.27 -9.20 -2.58
N ILE A 167 13.63 -9.72 -1.39
CA ILE A 167 13.95 -11.15 -1.23
C ILE A 167 12.73 -12.02 -1.57
N ALA A 168 11.55 -11.65 -1.09
CA ALA A 168 10.33 -12.39 -1.33
C ALA A 168 9.85 -12.30 -2.80
N GLU A 169 10.22 -11.24 -3.51
CA GLU A 169 10.07 -11.07 -4.97
C GLU A 169 11.14 -11.85 -5.78
N GLY A 170 11.99 -12.67 -5.14
CA GLY A 170 13.01 -13.48 -5.81
C GLY A 170 14.26 -12.72 -6.25
N ARG A 171 14.46 -11.49 -5.79
CA ARG A 171 15.65 -10.71 -6.18
C ARG A 171 16.89 -11.22 -5.47
N ASN A 172 18.00 -11.35 -6.21
CA ASN A 172 19.29 -11.70 -5.62
C ASN A 172 19.94 -10.49 -4.92
N THR A 173 20.93 -10.75 -4.07
CA THR A 173 21.63 -9.72 -3.27
C THR A 173 22.19 -8.56 -4.09
N LYS A 174 22.74 -8.85 -5.30
CA LYS A 174 23.30 -7.83 -6.18
C LYS A 174 22.22 -6.91 -6.71
N THR A 175 21.14 -7.46 -7.25
CA THR A 175 19.98 -6.71 -7.75
C THR A 175 19.33 -5.87 -6.66
N ILE A 176 19.19 -6.42 -5.45
CA ILE A 176 18.68 -5.67 -4.29
C ILE A 176 19.60 -4.47 -3.99
N GLY A 177 20.92 -4.67 -4.02
CA GLY A 177 21.87 -3.59 -3.83
C GLY A 177 21.74 -2.48 -4.86
N GLU A 178 21.55 -2.82 -6.12
CA GLU A 178 21.33 -1.88 -7.22
C GLU A 178 20.02 -1.08 -7.04
N ILE A 179 18.89 -1.77 -6.78
CA ILE A 179 17.57 -1.16 -6.56
C ILE A 179 17.62 -0.18 -5.38
N LEU A 180 18.23 -0.62 -4.30
CA LEU A 180 18.26 0.13 -3.05
C LEU A 180 19.45 1.11 -2.96
N LYS A 181 20.33 1.16 -3.97
CA LYS A 181 21.54 2.01 -4.04
C LYS A 181 22.48 1.81 -2.84
N VAL A 182 22.71 0.56 -2.46
CA VAL A 182 23.62 0.16 -1.38
C VAL A 182 24.55 -0.97 -1.82
N SER A 183 25.63 -1.21 -1.07
CA SER A 183 26.52 -2.32 -1.37
C SER A 183 25.86 -3.68 -1.13
N PRO A 184 26.23 -4.74 -1.87
CA PRO A 184 25.77 -6.11 -1.58
C PRO A 184 26.05 -6.52 -0.13
N LYS A 185 27.15 -6.07 0.44
CA LYS A 185 27.51 -6.33 1.86
C LYS A 185 26.50 -5.71 2.83
N THR A 186 25.95 -4.54 2.49
CA THR A 186 24.89 -3.88 3.27
C THR A 186 23.58 -4.66 3.19
N VAL A 187 23.24 -5.23 2.03
CA VAL A 187 22.08 -6.10 1.85
C VAL A 187 22.20 -7.37 2.71
N GLU A 188 23.38 -8.01 2.69
CA GLU A 188 23.67 -9.19 3.53
C GLU A 188 23.52 -8.88 5.02
N TYR A 189 24.02 -7.73 5.45
CA TYR A 189 23.85 -7.28 6.84
C TYR A 189 22.36 -7.18 7.22
N HIS A 190 21.54 -6.54 6.37
CA HIS A 190 20.09 -6.45 6.61
C HIS A 190 19.43 -7.82 6.62
N ARG A 191 19.83 -8.73 5.71
CA ARG A 191 19.34 -10.11 5.67
C ARG A 191 19.64 -10.87 6.95
N MET A 192 20.86 -10.80 7.46
CA MET A 192 21.21 -11.42 8.74
C MET A 192 20.38 -10.87 9.90
N LYS A 193 20.20 -9.54 9.95
CA LYS A 193 19.37 -8.89 10.97
C LYS A 193 17.90 -9.30 10.88
N LEU A 194 17.36 -9.46 9.66
CA LEU A 194 16.02 -9.97 9.42
C LEU A 194 15.88 -11.40 9.96
N MET A 195 16.78 -12.30 9.57
CA MET A 195 16.75 -13.68 10.01
C MET A 195 16.80 -13.80 11.55
N ALA A 196 17.70 -13.04 12.18
CA ALA A 196 17.80 -13.02 13.63
C ALA A 196 16.56 -12.42 14.31
N GLY A 197 16.07 -11.28 13.83
CA GLY A 197 14.90 -10.59 14.43
C GLY A 197 13.58 -11.33 14.27
N LEU A 198 13.43 -12.10 13.19
CA LEU A 198 12.23 -12.88 12.90
C LEU A 198 12.32 -14.33 13.35
N ASN A 199 13.45 -14.75 13.93
CA ASN A 199 13.77 -16.13 14.29
C ASN A 199 13.58 -17.09 13.09
N VAL A 200 14.11 -16.70 11.92
CA VAL A 200 14.06 -17.44 10.67
C VAL A 200 15.49 -17.74 10.22
N HIS A 201 15.75 -18.96 9.75
CA HIS A 201 17.11 -19.44 9.51
C HIS A 201 17.48 -19.57 8.02
N ASP A 202 16.50 -19.39 7.11
CA ASP A 202 16.71 -19.55 5.68
C ASP A 202 15.88 -18.54 4.83
N ILE A 203 16.21 -18.42 3.55
CA ILE A 203 15.48 -17.55 2.61
C ILE A 203 14.03 -18.01 2.40
N PRO A 204 13.74 -19.32 2.22
CA PRO A 204 12.35 -19.77 2.14
C PRO A 204 11.52 -19.40 3.37
N GLY A 205 12.11 -19.38 4.55
CA GLY A 205 11.44 -18.90 5.77
C GLY A 205 11.11 -17.42 5.73
N LEU A 206 12.01 -16.58 5.20
CA LEU A 206 11.73 -15.16 4.98
C LEU A 206 10.59 -14.96 3.98
N VAL A 207 10.55 -15.76 2.90
CA VAL A 207 9.47 -15.72 1.90
C VAL A 207 8.14 -16.12 2.53
N ARG A 208 8.09 -17.24 3.26
CA ARG A 208 6.88 -17.67 4.00
C ARG A 208 6.42 -16.63 5.02
N PHE A 209 7.36 -15.97 5.70
CA PHE A 209 7.02 -14.88 6.61
C PHE A 209 6.41 -13.71 5.86
N ALA A 210 7.02 -13.25 4.75
CA ALA A 210 6.53 -12.14 3.93
C ALA A 210 5.11 -12.39 3.39
N LEU A 211 4.81 -13.63 2.96
CA LEU A 211 3.46 -14.06 2.57
C LEU A 211 2.47 -13.99 3.72
N ARG A 212 2.82 -14.62 4.86
CA ARG A 212 1.94 -14.67 6.04
C ARG A 212 1.55 -13.29 6.55
N VAL A 213 2.47 -12.30 6.49
CA VAL A 213 2.20 -10.93 6.93
C VAL A 213 1.69 -10.03 5.79
N GLY A 214 1.44 -10.60 4.60
CA GLY A 214 0.88 -9.89 3.46
C GLY A 214 1.79 -8.81 2.90
N LEU A 215 3.10 -9.02 2.93
CA LEU A 215 4.07 -8.12 2.31
C LEU A 215 4.10 -8.32 0.78
N ILE A 216 3.83 -9.56 0.34
CA ILE A 216 3.62 -9.92 -1.07
C ILE A 216 2.37 -10.82 -1.19
N PRO A 217 1.64 -10.78 -2.31
CA PRO A 217 0.51 -11.67 -2.57
C PRO A 217 0.96 -13.10 -2.90
N GLU A 218 0.12 -14.09 -2.58
CA GLU A 218 0.41 -15.51 -2.86
C GLU A 218 0.56 -15.80 -4.35
N GLU A 219 -0.14 -15.05 -5.21
CA GLU A 219 -0.13 -15.21 -6.66
C GLU A 219 1.24 -14.93 -7.30
N LYS A 220 2.09 -14.13 -6.68
CA LYS A 220 3.45 -13.83 -7.18
C LYS A 220 4.46 -14.98 -6.99
N LEU A 221 4.13 -16.01 -6.23
CA LEU A 221 4.99 -17.21 -6.07
C LEU A 221 4.91 -18.18 -7.24
N ALA A 222 3.81 -18.19 -8.00
CA ALA A 222 3.61 -19.09 -9.12
C ALA A 222 4.41 -18.67 -10.38
N ALA A 223 5.07 -17.52 -10.36
CA ALA A 223 5.82 -16.95 -11.47
C ALA A 223 7.36 -17.02 -11.31
N CYS A 224 7.87 -17.71 -10.25
CA CYS A 224 9.31 -17.94 -10.03
C CYS A 224 9.73 -19.37 -10.32
#